data_9dda650123110df3952da6bec47deeb6
#
_entry.id   9dda650123110df3952da6bec47deeb6
#
_cell.length_a   1.000
_cell.length_b   1.000
_cell.length_c   1.000
_cell.angle_alpha   90.00
_cell.angle_beta   90.00
_cell.angle_gamma   90.00
#
_symmetry.space_group_name_H-M   'P 1'
#
loop_
_entity.id
_entity.type
_entity.pdbx_description
1 polymer ?
#
loop_
_entity_poly.entity_id
_entity_poly.type
_entity_poly.pdbx_seq_one_letter_code
_entity_poly.pdbx_strand_id
1 'polypeptide(L)'
;MIQTWHTSMNYRKIPQAVADKLRTLEAYVYLALASKSDYETDESNVNEDTLAELTGLRRETISIYITKFDNVGIIKKITERRKGDSGAFLFNHYYLYTDNYSLISMDLLKEPISRELIGFLVQLKLRCYNFTNLCQYSVRDLADTLVYSKSTVDRYLIEAEKLGYIKRDKDGIHLLNEKLFIIDNKSVYELVREYYPEVLTDVEIANHKISSSPLRW
;
A
#
# COMPACT_ATOMS: atom_id res chain seq x y z
N MET A 1 4.49 -33.01 -6.52
CA MET A 1 3.80 -31.98 -7.36
C MET A 1 3.43 -30.84 -6.47
N ILE A 2 4.24 -29.77 -6.47
CA ILE A 2 3.94 -28.53 -5.74
C ILE A 2 2.94 -27.79 -6.62
N GLN A 3 1.68 -27.74 -6.20
CA GLN A 3 0.69 -26.89 -6.85
C GLN A 3 1.11 -25.44 -6.60
N THR A 4 1.65 -24.81 -7.63
CA THR A 4 1.87 -23.36 -7.66
C THR A 4 0.50 -22.67 -7.67
N TRP A 5 0.12 -22.13 -6.52
CA TRP A 5 -1.05 -21.26 -6.38
C TRP A 5 -0.73 -19.89 -7.02
N HIS A 6 -0.61 -19.84 -8.34
CA HIS A 6 -0.68 -18.59 -9.10
C HIS A 6 -2.15 -18.20 -9.34
N THR A 7 -2.92 -18.10 -8.27
CA THR A 7 -4.10 -17.25 -8.30
C THR A 7 -3.56 -15.82 -8.43
N SER A 8 -4.03 -15.08 -9.42
CA SER A 8 -3.67 -13.68 -9.65
C SER A 8 -3.74 -12.92 -8.32
N MET A 9 -2.58 -12.60 -7.75
CA MET A 9 -2.51 -11.94 -6.45
C MET A 9 -3.16 -10.57 -6.59
N ASN A 10 -4.38 -10.43 -6.02
CA ASN A 10 -5.15 -9.19 -6.10
C ASN A 10 -4.68 -8.14 -5.06
N TYR A 11 -3.43 -8.23 -4.61
CA TYR A 11 -2.82 -7.27 -3.69
C TYR A 11 -1.48 -6.77 -4.23
N ARG A 12 -1.05 -5.62 -3.72
CA ARG A 12 0.22 -4.99 -4.09
C ARG A 12 0.97 -4.54 -2.85
N LYS A 13 2.28 -4.43 -3.02
CA LYS A 13 3.20 -3.86 -2.04
C LYS A 13 3.09 -2.34 -2.09
N ILE A 14 2.61 -1.73 -1.03
CA ILE A 14 2.53 -0.28 -0.91
C ILE A 14 3.61 0.17 0.08
N PRO A 15 4.63 0.93 -0.36
CA PRO A 15 5.76 1.28 0.49
C PRO A 15 5.38 2.27 1.59
N GLN A 16 6.08 2.19 2.72
CA GLN A 16 5.93 3.12 3.85
C GLN A 16 6.13 4.58 3.43
N ALA A 17 7.00 4.83 2.45
CA ALA A 17 7.23 6.15 1.89
C ALA A 17 5.96 6.85 1.35
N VAL A 18 4.92 6.10 0.98
CA VAL A 18 3.61 6.66 0.61
C VAL A 18 2.97 7.35 1.81
N ALA A 19 3.07 6.75 3.01
CA ALA A 19 2.58 7.38 4.23
C ALA A 19 3.33 8.67 4.57
N ASP A 20 4.63 8.70 4.34
CA ASP A 20 5.49 9.81 4.75
C ASP A 20 5.45 11.00 3.79
N LYS A 21 5.20 10.74 2.49
CA LYS A 21 5.38 11.74 1.43
C LYS A 21 4.10 12.16 0.72
N LEU A 22 3.02 11.40 0.85
CA LEU A 22 1.77 11.63 0.11
C LEU A 22 0.60 11.98 1.04
N ARG A 23 -0.33 12.79 0.51
CA ARG A 23 -1.62 13.05 1.12
C ARG A 23 -2.63 11.96 0.73
N THR A 24 -3.81 11.97 1.34
CA THR A 24 -4.84 10.94 1.13
C THR A 24 -5.21 10.71 -0.33
N LEU A 25 -5.55 11.76 -1.08
CA LEU A 25 -5.93 11.61 -2.50
C LEU A 25 -4.76 11.16 -3.37
N GLU A 26 -3.53 11.58 -3.03
CA GLU A 26 -2.32 11.12 -3.70
C GLU A 26 -2.05 9.64 -3.41
N ALA A 27 -2.26 9.19 -2.15
CA ALA A 27 -2.15 7.78 -1.77
C ALA A 27 -3.19 6.91 -2.51
N TYR A 28 -4.40 7.41 -2.73
CA TYR A 28 -5.40 6.76 -3.58
C TYR A 28 -4.90 6.59 -5.02
N VAL A 29 -4.34 7.65 -5.63
CA VAL A 29 -3.80 7.59 -7.00
C VAL A 29 -2.58 6.66 -7.06
N TYR A 30 -1.73 6.65 -6.02
CA TYR A 30 -0.64 5.69 -5.95
C TYR A 30 -1.15 4.23 -5.90
N LEU A 31 -2.20 3.95 -5.12
CA LEU A 31 -2.84 2.64 -5.08
C LEU A 31 -3.39 2.24 -6.47
N ALA A 32 -4.00 3.20 -7.19
CA ALA A 32 -4.48 2.98 -8.55
C ALA A 32 -3.32 2.66 -9.53
N LEU A 33 -2.19 3.37 -9.42
CA LEU A 33 -0.98 3.06 -10.20
C LEU A 33 -0.45 1.67 -9.86
N ALA A 34 -0.33 1.34 -8.58
CA ALA A 34 0.12 0.04 -8.11
C ALA A 34 -0.79 -1.11 -8.57
N SER A 35 -2.11 -0.86 -8.71
CA SER A 35 -3.05 -1.88 -9.23
C SER A 35 -2.74 -2.32 -10.65
N LYS A 36 -2.00 -1.51 -11.41
CA LYS A 36 -1.57 -1.75 -12.79
C LYS A 36 -0.12 -2.20 -12.89
N SER A 37 0.55 -2.42 -11.77
CA SER A 37 1.90 -2.96 -11.78
C SER A 37 1.89 -4.49 -11.77
N ASP A 38 2.92 -5.07 -12.33
CA ASP A 38 3.26 -6.47 -12.15
C ASP A 38 3.74 -6.69 -10.72
N TYR A 39 3.35 -7.81 -10.10
CA TYR A 39 3.66 -8.10 -8.70
C TYR A 39 5.13 -8.48 -8.47
N GLU A 40 5.75 -9.14 -9.46
CA GLU A 40 7.12 -9.64 -9.34
C GLU A 40 8.14 -8.56 -9.67
N THR A 41 7.86 -7.76 -10.70
CA THR A 41 8.78 -6.72 -11.20
C THR A 41 8.52 -5.34 -10.62
N ASP A 42 7.37 -5.14 -9.97
CA ASP A 42 6.89 -3.83 -9.50
C ASP A 42 6.84 -2.76 -10.61
N GLU A 43 6.74 -3.20 -11.89
CA GLU A 43 6.71 -2.36 -13.07
C GLU A 43 5.27 -2.14 -13.57
N SER A 44 4.93 -0.91 -13.89
CA SER A 44 3.65 -0.52 -14.49
C SER A 44 3.85 0.21 -15.81
N ASN A 45 3.13 -0.23 -16.83
CA ASN A 45 3.13 0.33 -18.18
C ASN A 45 1.81 1.06 -18.51
N VAL A 46 1.07 1.46 -17.48
CA VAL A 46 -0.20 2.14 -17.64
C VAL A 46 -0.01 3.56 -18.14
N ASN A 47 -0.89 4.04 -19.04
CA ASN A 47 -0.91 5.44 -19.44
C ASN A 47 -1.73 6.30 -18.47
N GLU A 48 -1.52 7.62 -18.51
CA GLU A 48 -2.17 8.57 -17.61
C GLU A 48 -3.68 8.68 -17.88
N ASP A 49 -4.14 8.42 -19.13
CA ASP A 49 -5.57 8.42 -19.47
C ASP A 49 -6.29 7.24 -18.80
N THR A 50 -5.71 6.05 -18.84
CA THR A 50 -6.23 4.87 -18.10
C THR A 50 -6.27 5.11 -16.59
N LEU A 51 -5.27 5.78 -16.02
CA LEU A 51 -5.30 6.17 -14.61
C LEU A 51 -6.39 7.21 -14.34
N ALA A 52 -6.60 8.16 -15.22
CA ALA A 52 -7.68 9.14 -15.13
C ALA A 52 -9.07 8.46 -15.14
N GLU A 53 -9.28 7.51 -16.05
CA GLU A 53 -10.50 6.71 -16.11
C GLU A 53 -10.70 5.88 -14.83
N LEU A 54 -9.67 5.16 -14.38
CA LEU A 54 -9.73 4.31 -13.20
C LEU A 54 -10.02 5.11 -11.92
N THR A 55 -9.39 6.28 -11.80
CA THR A 55 -9.54 7.12 -10.61
C THR A 55 -10.70 8.10 -10.70
N GLY A 56 -11.23 8.35 -11.91
CA GLY A 56 -12.21 9.40 -12.20
C GLY A 56 -11.68 10.81 -11.92
N LEU A 57 -10.37 11.01 -11.93
CA LEU A 57 -9.71 12.32 -11.85
C LEU A 57 -9.39 12.82 -13.26
N ARG A 58 -9.13 14.13 -13.39
CA ARG A 58 -8.65 14.70 -14.64
C ARG A 58 -7.23 14.24 -14.94
N ARG A 59 -6.91 14.03 -16.21
CA ARG A 59 -5.58 13.63 -16.67
C ARG A 59 -4.47 14.57 -16.16
N GLU A 60 -4.74 15.86 -16.18
CA GLU A 60 -3.78 16.88 -15.69
C GLU A 60 -3.46 16.68 -14.21
N THR A 61 -4.46 16.30 -13.41
CA THR A 61 -4.28 15.99 -11.98
C THR A 61 -3.42 14.73 -11.81
N ILE A 62 -3.67 13.69 -12.63
CA ILE A 62 -2.85 12.48 -12.64
C ILE A 62 -1.40 12.80 -12.98
N SER A 63 -1.18 13.59 -14.05
CA SER A 63 0.17 13.98 -14.48
C SER A 63 0.94 14.74 -13.38
N ILE A 64 0.27 15.64 -12.65
CA ILE A 64 0.85 16.34 -11.50
C ILE A 64 1.25 15.36 -10.40
N TYR A 65 0.39 14.40 -10.06
CA TYR A 65 0.69 13.42 -9.01
C TYR A 65 1.80 12.44 -9.41
N ILE A 66 1.79 11.95 -10.64
CA ILE A 66 2.87 11.09 -11.16
C ILE A 66 4.21 11.83 -11.13
N THR A 67 4.25 13.09 -11.56
CA THR A 67 5.45 13.94 -11.48
C THR A 67 5.91 14.11 -10.04
N LYS A 68 4.98 14.32 -9.10
CA LYS A 68 5.30 14.38 -7.67
C LYS A 68 5.89 13.05 -7.17
N PHE A 69 5.30 11.91 -7.53
CA PHE A 69 5.76 10.58 -7.10
C PHE A 69 7.21 10.31 -7.54
N ASP A 70 7.55 10.69 -8.76
CA ASP A 70 8.90 10.60 -9.30
C ASP A 70 9.86 11.54 -8.55
N ASN A 71 9.48 12.81 -8.36
CA ASN A 71 10.28 13.81 -7.65
C ASN A 71 10.57 13.46 -6.19
N VAL A 72 9.62 12.83 -5.48
CA VAL A 72 9.82 12.39 -4.09
C VAL A 72 10.46 11.00 -4.00
N GLY A 73 10.72 10.35 -5.14
CA GLY A 73 11.44 9.09 -5.22
C GLY A 73 10.66 7.90 -4.65
N ILE A 74 9.34 7.82 -4.87
CA ILE A 74 8.54 6.61 -4.58
C ILE A 74 8.25 5.80 -5.84
N ILE A 75 8.46 6.40 -7.01
CA ILE A 75 8.54 5.72 -8.30
C ILE A 75 9.74 6.25 -9.06
N LYS A 76 10.10 5.55 -10.14
CA LYS A 76 10.96 6.07 -11.21
C LYS A 76 10.16 6.05 -12.50
N LYS A 77 9.93 7.24 -13.09
CA LYS A 77 9.29 7.38 -14.40
C LYS A 77 10.35 7.37 -15.50
N ILE A 78 10.19 6.50 -16.48
CA ILE A 78 11.00 6.48 -17.71
C ILE A 78 10.07 6.70 -18.89
N THR A 79 10.38 7.70 -19.72
CA THR A 79 9.59 8.00 -20.92
C THR A 79 10.41 7.61 -22.16
N GLU A 80 9.86 6.72 -22.96
CA GLU A 80 10.46 6.27 -24.22
C GLU A 80 9.65 6.79 -25.42
N ARG A 81 10.35 7.09 -26.50
CA ARG A 81 9.71 7.40 -27.78
C ARG A 81 9.62 6.14 -28.61
N ARG A 82 8.41 5.68 -28.85
CA ARG A 82 8.12 4.49 -29.67
C ARG A 82 7.53 4.89 -31.03
N LYS A 83 7.79 4.08 -32.07
CA LYS A 83 7.12 4.20 -33.37
C LYS A 83 5.96 3.24 -33.40
N GLY A 84 4.78 3.73 -33.73
CA GLY A 84 3.59 2.95 -34.05
C GLY A 84 3.14 3.19 -35.49
N ASP A 85 2.11 2.50 -35.92
CA ASP A 85 1.57 2.57 -37.28
C ASP A 85 1.08 3.98 -37.64
N SER A 86 0.60 4.74 -36.65
CA SER A 86 0.07 6.12 -36.80
C SER A 86 1.12 7.21 -36.51
N GLY A 87 2.41 6.85 -36.28
CA GLY A 87 3.48 7.79 -35.99
C GLY A 87 4.19 7.52 -34.66
N ALA A 88 5.05 8.46 -34.25
CA ALA A 88 5.77 8.34 -33.00
C ALA A 88 4.93 8.80 -31.82
N PHE A 89 4.95 8.03 -30.72
CA PHE A 89 4.27 8.36 -29.47
C PHE A 89 5.22 8.19 -28.27
N LEU A 90 4.87 8.86 -27.16
CA LEU A 90 5.60 8.71 -25.90
C LEU A 90 4.96 7.59 -25.09
N PHE A 91 5.79 6.70 -24.56
CA PHE A 91 5.40 5.59 -23.72
C PHE A 91 6.09 5.72 -22.35
N ASN A 92 5.29 5.65 -21.28
CA ASN A 92 5.79 5.76 -19.93
C ASN A 92 5.87 4.39 -19.26
N HIS A 93 7.01 4.13 -18.61
CA HIS A 93 7.21 3.04 -17.67
C HIS A 93 7.33 3.62 -16.27
N TYR A 94 6.74 2.97 -15.29
CA TYR A 94 6.81 3.33 -13.90
C TYR A 94 7.36 2.16 -13.10
N TYR A 95 8.49 2.36 -12.44
CA TYR A 95 9.07 1.39 -11.51
C TYR A 95 8.71 1.84 -10.11
N LEU A 96 7.95 1.02 -9.37
CA LEU A 96 7.52 1.32 -8.02
C LEU A 96 8.59 0.83 -7.05
N TYR A 97 9.02 1.70 -6.13
CA TYR A 97 9.91 1.28 -5.06
C TYR A 97 9.07 0.65 -3.96
N THR A 98 9.42 -0.57 -3.55
CA THR A 98 8.63 -1.40 -2.65
C THR A 98 9.38 -1.78 -1.37
N ASP A 99 10.40 -1.03 -1.00
CA ASP A 99 11.11 -1.21 0.26
C ASP A 99 10.19 -0.88 1.45
N ASN A 100 10.23 -1.70 2.49
CA ASN A 100 9.41 -1.53 3.69
C ASN A 100 7.93 -1.26 3.35
N TYR A 101 7.21 -2.29 2.97
CA TYR A 101 5.86 -2.20 2.44
C TYR A 101 4.79 -2.82 3.36
N SER A 102 3.55 -2.45 3.12
CA SER A 102 2.36 -3.18 3.56
C SER A 102 1.61 -3.74 2.35
N LEU A 103 0.97 -4.90 2.54
CA LEU A 103 0.13 -5.52 1.51
C LEU A 103 -1.29 -4.96 1.59
N ILE A 104 -1.77 -4.43 0.47
CA ILE A 104 -3.14 -3.91 0.33
C ILE A 104 -3.80 -4.55 -0.87
N SER A 105 -5.04 -5.03 -0.70
CA SER A 105 -5.83 -5.57 -1.80
C SER A 105 -6.28 -4.47 -2.76
N MET A 106 -6.22 -4.76 -4.04
CA MET A 106 -6.72 -3.86 -5.09
C MET A 106 -8.25 -3.78 -5.13
N ASP A 107 -8.94 -4.67 -4.42
CA ASP A 107 -10.38 -4.56 -4.23
C ASP A 107 -10.77 -3.32 -3.41
N LEU A 108 -9.86 -2.75 -2.63
CA LEU A 108 -10.08 -1.48 -1.94
C LEU A 108 -10.45 -0.34 -2.91
N LEU A 109 -9.95 -0.36 -4.16
CA LEU A 109 -10.31 0.61 -5.20
C LEU A 109 -11.77 0.48 -5.68
N LYS A 110 -12.41 -0.67 -5.43
CA LYS A 110 -13.78 -0.98 -5.86
C LYS A 110 -14.81 -0.71 -4.75
N GLU A 111 -14.35 -0.40 -3.55
CA GLU A 111 -15.24 -0.12 -2.42
C GLU A 111 -16.09 1.13 -2.69
N PRO A 112 -17.39 1.10 -2.37
CA PRO A 112 -18.34 2.18 -2.68
C PRO A 112 -18.21 3.36 -1.70
N ILE A 113 -17.00 3.87 -1.53
CA ILE A 113 -16.66 4.98 -0.63
C ILE A 113 -15.87 6.07 -1.37
N SER A 114 -15.69 7.23 -0.74
CA SER A 114 -14.97 8.33 -1.36
C SER A 114 -13.48 7.99 -1.59
N ARG A 115 -12.89 8.56 -2.62
CA ARG A 115 -11.47 8.42 -2.97
C ARG A 115 -10.57 8.88 -1.84
N GLU A 116 -10.95 9.95 -1.19
CA GLU A 116 -10.28 10.50 -0.02
C GLU A 116 -10.30 9.51 1.14
N LEU A 117 -11.43 8.82 1.37
CA LEU A 117 -11.53 7.81 2.42
C LEU A 117 -10.71 6.56 2.08
N ILE A 118 -10.70 6.12 0.81
CA ILE A 118 -9.79 5.05 0.36
C ILE A 118 -8.34 5.42 0.66
N GLY A 119 -7.91 6.60 0.23
CA GLY A 119 -6.55 7.08 0.48
C GLY A 119 -6.24 7.22 1.97
N PHE A 120 -7.20 7.63 2.79
CA PHE A 120 -7.05 7.66 4.24
C PHE A 120 -6.87 6.28 4.85
N LEU A 121 -7.62 5.28 4.40
CA LEU A 121 -7.47 3.89 4.83
C LEU A 121 -6.11 3.30 4.42
N VAL A 122 -5.60 3.63 3.22
CA VAL A 122 -4.22 3.32 2.81
C VAL A 122 -3.21 3.92 3.79
N GLN A 123 -3.37 5.19 4.13
CA GLN A 123 -2.53 5.91 5.07
C GLN A 123 -2.56 5.30 6.48
N LEU A 124 -3.72 4.83 6.93
CA LEU A 124 -3.86 4.13 8.21
C LEU A 124 -3.13 2.79 8.18
N LYS A 125 -3.33 1.98 7.11
CA LYS A 125 -2.67 0.67 6.99
C LYS A 125 -1.16 0.80 7.04
N LEU A 126 -0.59 1.78 6.36
CA LEU A 126 0.85 2.04 6.36
C LEU A 126 1.38 2.51 7.73
N ARG A 127 0.53 2.96 8.64
CA ARG A 127 0.88 3.36 10.01
C ARG A 127 0.55 2.30 11.06
N CYS A 128 0.02 1.16 10.63
CA CYS A 128 -0.12 0.01 11.51
C CYS A 128 1.25 -0.57 11.85
N TYR A 129 1.36 -1.21 13.00
CA TYR A 129 2.54 -2.00 13.30
C TYR A 129 2.75 -3.06 12.21
N ASN A 130 4.01 -3.33 11.92
CA ASN A 130 4.40 -4.36 10.97
C ASN A 130 3.66 -5.67 11.29
N PHE A 131 3.12 -6.31 10.25
CA PHE A 131 2.38 -7.57 10.34
C PHE A 131 1.10 -7.52 11.17
N THR A 132 0.54 -6.32 11.38
CA THR A 132 -0.74 -6.15 12.08
C THR A 132 -1.68 -5.24 11.30
N ASN A 133 -2.92 -5.14 11.80
CA ASN A 133 -3.89 -4.13 11.37
C ASN A 133 -4.19 -3.13 12.51
N LEU A 134 -3.25 -2.98 13.47
CA LEU A 134 -3.37 -2.07 14.60
C LEU A 134 -2.50 -0.81 14.39
N CYS A 135 -3.14 0.34 14.36
CA CYS A 135 -2.51 1.66 14.33
C CYS A 135 -2.69 2.34 15.69
N GLN A 136 -1.58 2.62 16.39
CA GLN A 136 -1.60 3.28 17.70
C GLN A 136 -1.44 4.80 17.66
N TYR A 137 -1.45 5.39 16.47
CA TYR A 137 -1.42 6.85 16.34
C TYR A 137 -2.67 7.46 16.95
N SER A 138 -2.50 8.49 17.77
CA SER A 138 -3.62 9.31 18.21
C SER A 138 -4.20 10.14 17.05
N VAL A 139 -5.41 10.66 17.21
CA VAL A 139 -6.02 11.58 16.21
C VAL A 139 -5.13 12.79 15.96
N ARG A 140 -4.40 13.27 16.99
CA ARG A 140 -3.47 14.38 16.87
C ARG A 140 -2.25 14.00 16.05
N ASP A 141 -1.63 12.86 16.33
CA ASP A 141 -0.46 12.39 15.59
C ASP A 141 -0.81 12.13 14.11
N LEU A 142 -2.00 11.56 13.85
CA LEU A 142 -2.51 11.40 12.49
C LEU A 142 -2.71 12.76 11.79
N ALA A 143 -3.26 13.75 12.50
CA ALA A 143 -3.46 15.08 11.95
C ALA A 143 -2.13 15.75 11.59
N ASP A 144 -1.15 15.66 12.47
CA ASP A 144 0.18 16.22 12.28
C ASP A 144 0.91 15.52 11.10
N THR A 145 0.89 14.18 11.05
CA THR A 145 1.56 13.43 9.99
C THR A 145 0.90 13.53 8.62
N LEU A 146 -0.44 13.62 8.57
CA LEU A 146 -1.20 13.77 7.33
C LEU A 146 -1.31 15.23 6.86
N VAL A 147 -0.85 16.17 7.68
CA VAL A 147 -0.97 17.63 7.42
C VAL A 147 -2.44 18.03 7.22
N TYR A 148 -3.31 17.52 8.09
CA TYR A 148 -4.73 17.86 8.16
C TYR A 148 -5.08 18.49 9.51
N SER A 149 -6.25 19.15 9.56
CA SER A 149 -6.82 19.54 10.84
C SER A 149 -7.29 18.30 11.61
N LYS A 150 -7.23 18.33 12.93
CA LYS A 150 -7.75 17.26 13.80
C LYS A 150 -9.21 16.92 13.47
N SER A 151 -10.05 17.94 13.20
CA SER A 151 -11.44 17.74 12.82
C SER A 151 -11.62 17.01 11.48
N THR A 152 -10.70 17.20 10.53
CA THR A 152 -10.71 16.47 9.26
C THR A 152 -10.39 15.00 9.47
N VAL A 153 -9.36 14.69 10.27
CA VAL A 153 -8.98 13.31 10.59
C VAL A 153 -10.08 12.62 11.37
N ASP A 154 -10.66 13.29 12.38
CA ASP A 154 -11.73 12.73 13.18
C ASP A 154 -12.98 12.42 12.33
N ARG A 155 -13.31 13.27 11.36
CA ARG A 155 -14.39 13.01 10.39
C ARG A 155 -14.13 11.74 9.58
N TYR A 156 -12.90 11.54 9.05
CA TYR A 156 -12.55 10.31 8.33
C TYR A 156 -12.62 9.08 9.22
N LEU A 157 -12.17 9.17 10.47
CA LEU A 157 -12.25 8.07 11.43
C LEU A 157 -13.70 7.71 11.76
N ILE A 158 -14.57 8.69 12.02
CA ILE A 158 -15.99 8.48 12.28
C ILE A 158 -16.66 7.83 11.06
N GLU A 159 -16.37 8.31 9.86
CA GLU A 159 -16.93 7.76 8.62
C GLU A 159 -16.45 6.31 8.40
N ALA A 160 -15.15 6.05 8.55
CA ALA A 160 -14.58 4.70 8.41
C ALA A 160 -15.14 3.72 9.44
N GLU A 161 -15.34 4.16 10.68
CA GLU A 161 -15.93 3.35 11.76
C GLU A 161 -17.40 3.04 11.50
N LYS A 162 -18.18 4.05 11.08
CA LYS A 162 -19.59 3.88 10.70
C LYS A 162 -19.78 2.90 9.55
N LEU A 163 -18.84 2.87 8.61
CA LEU A 163 -18.87 1.97 7.44
C LEU A 163 -18.24 0.60 7.73
N GLY A 164 -17.72 0.36 8.94
CA GLY A 164 -17.18 -0.93 9.36
C GLY A 164 -15.78 -1.24 8.85
N TYR A 165 -15.01 -0.25 8.37
CA TYR A 165 -13.61 -0.45 7.97
C TYR A 165 -12.65 -0.44 9.14
N ILE A 166 -13.01 0.26 10.22
CA ILE A 166 -12.18 0.35 11.43
C ILE A 166 -13.03 0.17 12.69
N LYS A 167 -12.35 -0.12 13.79
CA LYS A 167 -12.84 -0.02 15.16
C LYS A 167 -11.82 0.74 15.99
N ARG A 168 -12.28 1.60 16.88
CA ARG A 168 -11.44 2.32 17.84
C ARG A 168 -11.69 1.79 19.25
N ASP A 169 -10.62 1.52 19.97
CA ASP A 169 -10.66 1.16 21.38
C ASP A 169 -9.42 1.70 22.12
N LYS A 170 -9.21 1.22 23.36
CA LYS A 170 -8.07 1.65 24.20
C LYS A 170 -6.70 1.30 23.63
N ASP A 171 -6.63 0.28 22.77
CA ASP A 171 -5.38 -0.21 22.19
C ASP A 171 -5.01 0.54 20.90
N GLY A 172 -5.99 1.22 20.28
CA GLY A 172 -5.79 2.04 19.10
C GLY A 172 -6.90 1.93 18.05
N ILE A 173 -6.50 2.06 16.79
CA ILE A 173 -7.37 1.98 15.61
C ILE A 173 -7.10 0.64 14.92
N HIS A 174 -8.08 -0.23 14.88
CA HIS A 174 -8.01 -1.53 14.23
C HIS A 174 -8.65 -1.47 12.84
N LEU A 175 -7.93 -1.86 11.80
CA LEU A 175 -8.49 -2.12 10.47
C LEU A 175 -9.15 -3.50 10.47
N LEU A 176 -10.44 -3.57 10.15
CA LEU A 176 -11.25 -4.77 10.38
C LEU A 176 -11.27 -5.77 9.21
N ASN A 177 -11.04 -5.31 7.98
CA ASN A 177 -11.19 -6.17 6.80
C ASN A 177 -9.83 -6.74 6.34
N GLU A 178 -9.48 -7.93 6.81
CA GLU A 178 -8.22 -8.62 6.44
C GLU A 178 -8.15 -9.00 4.96
N LYS A 179 -9.26 -9.03 4.23
CA LYS A 179 -9.26 -9.25 2.78
C LYS A 179 -8.80 -8.01 2.02
N LEU A 180 -8.98 -6.82 2.60
CA LEU A 180 -8.53 -5.54 2.04
C LEU A 180 -7.14 -5.16 2.58
N PHE A 181 -6.92 -5.38 3.87
CA PHE A 181 -5.70 -5.04 4.59
C PHE A 181 -4.97 -6.32 4.99
N ILE A 182 -4.16 -6.82 4.07
CA ILE A 182 -3.51 -8.11 4.22
C ILE A 182 -2.51 -8.06 5.39
N ILE A 183 -2.57 -9.07 6.24
CA ILE A 183 -1.55 -9.33 7.24
C ILE A 183 -0.58 -10.34 6.62
N ASP A 184 0.67 -9.96 6.51
CA ASP A 184 1.72 -10.87 6.06
C ASP A 184 2.03 -11.84 7.21
N ASN A 185 1.48 -13.05 7.11
CA ASN A 185 1.65 -14.10 8.12
C ASN A 185 3.03 -14.75 8.02
N LYS A 186 4.10 -13.96 8.08
CA LYS A 186 5.44 -14.52 8.22
C LYS A 186 5.55 -15.28 9.54
N SER A 187 6.18 -16.45 9.51
CA SER A 187 6.49 -17.18 10.74
C SER A 187 7.44 -16.34 11.62
N VAL A 188 7.41 -16.56 12.93
CA VAL A 188 8.37 -15.91 13.84
C VAL A 188 9.80 -16.17 13.40
N TYR A 189 10.08 -17.37 12.90
CA TYR A 189 11.39 -17.74 12.37
C TYR A 189 11.79 -16.85 11.17
N GLU A 190 10.88 -16.64 10.20
CA GLU A 190 11.14 -15.80 9.04
C GLU A 190 11.36 -14.35 9.42
N LEU A 191 10.60 -13.84 10.40
CA LEU A 191 10.77 -12.49 10.93
C LEU A 191 12.13 -12.31 11.61
N VAL A 192 12.51 -13.25 12.49
CA VAL A 192 13.81 -13.19 13.16
C VAL A 192 14.94 -13.32 12.15
N ARG A 193 14.82 -14.20 11.16
CA ARG A 193 15.82 -14.34 10.10
C ARG A 193 15.99 -13.07 9.26
N GLU A 194 14.91 -12.35 8.99
CA GLU A 194 14.94 -11.15 8.15
C GLU A 194 15.49 -9.93 8.92
N TYR A 195 15.05 -9.73 10.16
CA TYR A 195 15.36 -8.51 10.93
C TYR A 195 16.44 -8.67 11.99
N TYR A 196 16.67 -9.90 12.44
CA TYR A 196 17.60 -10.21 13.53
C TYR A 196 18.39 -11.51 13.26
N PRO A 197 19.07 -11.61 12.09
CA PRO A 197 19.75 -12.85 11.68
C PRO A 197 20.81 -13.30 12.69
N GLU A 198 21.40 -12.36 13.45
CA GLU A 198 22.39 -12.62 14.49
C GLU A 198 21.84 -13.34 15.73
N VAL A 199 20.52 -13.34 15.92
CA VAL A 199 19.86 -14.05 17.04
C VAL A 199 19.68 -15.53 16.74
N LEU A 200 19.72 -15.93 15.46
CA LEU A 200 19.56 -17.32 15.05
C LEU A 200 20.90 -18.06 15.13
N THR A 201 20.96 -19.06 15.98
CA THR A 201 22.09 -20.01 16.00
C THR A 201 21.96 -21.04 14.89
N ASP A 202 23.07 -21.60 14.41
CA ASP A 202 23.08 -22.68 13.41
C ASP A 202 22.24 -23.88 13.84
N VAL A 203 22.15 -24.15 15.14
CA VAL A 203 21.36 -25.25 15.71
C VAL A 203 19.85 -24.94 15.60
N GLU A 204 19.45 -23.71 15.85
CA GLU A 204 18.06 -23.27 15.72
C GLU A 204 17.63 -23.28 14.26
N ILE A 205 18.51 -22.83 13.37
CA ILE A 205 18.32 -22.86 11.91
C ILE A 205 18.14 -24.32 11.45
N ALA A 206 19.00 -25.24 11.87
CA ALA A 206 18.98 -26.63 11.47
C ALA A 206 17.78 -27.42 12.00
N ASN A 207 17.30 -27.10 13.19
CA ASN A 207 16.21 -27.84 13.82
C ASN A 207 14.80 -27.36 13.46
N HIS A 208 14.62 -26.21 12.81
CA HIS A 208 13.31 -25.64 12.46
C HIS A 208 12.27 -25.66 13.59
N LYS A 209 12.74 -25.62 14.85
CA LYS A 209 11.87 -25.76 16.03
C LYS A 209 11.27 -24.45 16.49
N ILE A 210 11.67 -23.32 15.89
CA ILE A 210 10.93 -22.08 16.04
C ILE A 210 9.65 -22.26 15.25
N SER A 211 8.58 -22.36 15.99
CA SER A 211 7.24 -22.71 15.49
C SER A 211 6.89 -21.92 14.22
N SER A 212 6.48 -22.63 13.16
CA SER A 212 5.80 -22.07 12.00
C SER A 212 4.37 -21.60 12.30
N SER A 213 4.01 -21.51 13.57
CA SER A 213 2.71 -21.00 13.99
C SER A 213 2.66 -19.49 13.77
N PRO A 214 1.63 -18.97 13.10
CA PRO A 214 1.44 -17.53 12.99
C PRO A 214 1.34 -16.93 14.40
N LEU A 215 1.94 -15.75 14.60
CA LEU A 215 1.77 -14.98 15.83
C LEU A 215 0.26 -14.76 16.04
N ARG A 216 -0.32 -15.46 16.99
CA ARG A 216 -1.65 -15.14 17.50
C ARG A 216 -1.44 -14.15 18.64
N TRP A 217 -1.72 -12.88 18.34
CA TRP A 217 -1.83 -11.80 19.31
C TRP A 217 -3.27 -11.68 19.80
#